data_23f82023fe1a9bfce6896730020d90c9
#
_entry.id   23f82023fe1a9bfce6896730020d90c9
#
_cell.length_a   1.000
_cell.length_b   1.000
_cell.length_c   1.000
_cell.angle_alpha   90.00
_cell.angle_beta   90.00
_cell.angle_gamma   90.00
#
_symmetry.space_group_name_H-M   'P 1'
#
loop_
_entity.id
_entity.type
_entity.pdbx_description
1 polymer ?
#
loop_
_entity_poly.entity_id
_entity_poly.type
_entity_poly.pdbx_seq_one_letter_code
_entity_poly.pdbx_strand_id
1 'polypeptide(L)'
;MAGKELINKIRKKGICGTIKMIAVKWKKTERDLWNPPISRVRKDLIDRILRRGYSRIVIYENHFGYHNIMMQRPQHMLRNMGDEETLILYNSYYDIDFKDRRRITPIARHVYVLDLYYYRKYLLNALKQIEKKYVMVYSTDTVPVSRIKQYSELGFRIIYEYVDDINEELISRKKIAQIRSRHQYLLRAKNVLTVATADKLYKEAKSNNKKTRIVQISNGAECDKFVPESVTEDQVYRQWLKEDMLHVGYYGALAAWVDYDLLKRLADNEKIQLILIGIEHDDSLKKSGLLDYKNVKY
;
A
#
# COMPACT_ATOMS: atom_id res chain seq x y z
N MET A 1 -19.23 -3.59 -23.86
CA MET A 1 -18.33 -4.14 -22.80
C MET A 1 -18.71 -3.67 -21.39
N ALA A 2 -19.04 -2.39 -21.16
CA ALA A 2 -19.35 -1.84 -19.82
C ALA A 2 -20.54 -2.49 -19.09
N GLY A 3 -21.62 -2.89 -19.80
CA GLY A 3 -22.80 -3.47 -19.18
C GLY A 3 -22.57 -4.86 -18.56
N LYS A 4 -21.83 -5.74 -19.23
CA LYS A 4 -21.51 -7.10 -18.70
C LYS A 4 -20.62 -7.00 -17.44
N GLU A 5 -19.69 -6.06 -17.39
CA GLU A 5 -18.82 -5.84 -16.24
C GLU A 5 -19.60 -5.30 -15.01
N LEU A 6 -20.60 -4.44 -15.26
CA LEU A 6 -21.47 -3.92 -14.21
C LEU A 6 -22.37 -5.03 -13.64
N ILE A 7 -22.96 -5.86 -14.49
CA ILE A 7 -23.81 -7.01 -14.08
C ILE A 7 -23.00 -8.00 -13.23
N ASN A 8 -21.77 -8.32 -13.61
CA ASN A 8 -20.90 -9.20 -12.84
C ASN A 8 -20.53 -8.60 -11.46
N LYS A 9 -20.34 -7.29 -11.37
CA LYS A 9 -20.09 -6.59 -10.10
C LYS A 9 -21.32 -6.61 -9.19
N ILE A 10 -22.51 -6.45 -9.76
CA ILE A 10 -23.80 -6.54 -9.03
C ILE A 10 -23.98 -7.96 -8.48
N ARG A 11 -23.71 -9.00 -9.29
CA ARG A 11 -23.78 -10.39 -8.84
C ARG A 11 -22.81 -10.72 -7.70
N LYS A 12 -21.56 -10.19 -7.74
CA LYS A 12 -20.54 -10.47 -6.70
C LYS A 12 -20.71 -9.68 -5.41
N LYS A 13 -21.22 -8.45 -5.46
CA LYS A 13 -21.20 -7.49 -4.30
C LYS A 13 -22.60 -6.98 -3.91
N GLY A 14 -23.64 -7.41 -4.59
CA GLY A 14 -24.99 -6.87 -4.46
C GLY A 14 -25.11 -5.44 -5.00
N ILE A 15 -26.35 -4.95 -5.12
CA ILE A 15 -26.64 -3.61 -5.64
C ILE A 15 -26.02 -2.52 -4.76
N CYS A 16 -26.19 -2.62 -3.44
CA CYS A 16 -25.66 -1.64 -2.47
C CYS A 16 -24.14 -1.56 -2.46
N GLY A 17 -23.45 -2.73 -2.52
CA GLY A 17 -21.98 -2.81 -2.60
C GLY A 17 -21.43 -2.22 -3.90
N THR A 18 -22.16 -2.42 -5.01
CA THR A 18 -21.80 -1.86 -6.32
C THR A 18 -21.99 -0.36 -6.37
N ILE A 19 -23.09 0.17 -5.84
CA ILE A 19 -23.34 1.62 -5.74
C ILE A 19 -22.27 2.28 -4.86
N LYS A 20 -21.94 1.70 -3.69
CA LYS A 20 -20.85 2.21 -2.83
C LYS A 20 -19.52 2.26 -3.58
N MET A 21 -19.20 1.23 -4.35
CA MET A 21 -17.95 1.16 -5.12
C MET A 21 -17.92 2.19 -6.26
N ILE A 22 -19.05 2.41 -6.97
CA ILE A 22 -19.17 3.44 -8.01
C ILE A 22 -19.05 4.83 -7.39
N ALA A 23 -19.69 5.08 -6.26
CA ALA A 23 -19.62 6.35 -5.53
C ALA A 23 -18.19 6.64 -5.04
N VAL A 24 -17.47 5.63 -4.54
CA VAL A 24 -16.05 5.77 -4.16
C VAL A 24 -15.18 6.08 -5.37
N LYS A 25 -15.44 5.42 -6.51
CA LYS A 25 -14.68 5.66 -7.75
C LYS A 25 -14.98 7.06 -8.32
N TRP A 26 -16.23 7.51 -8.27
CA TRP A 26 -16.64 8.85 -8.71
C TRP A 26 -16.02 9.93 -7.83
N LYS A 27 -16.12 9.78 -6.51
CA LYS A 27 -15.43 10.65 -5.54
C LYS A 27 -13.92 10.71 -5.77
N LYS A 28 -13.29 9.61 -6.17
CA LYS A 28 -11.85 9.58 -6.48
C LYS A 28 -11.50 10.39 -7.72
N THR A 29 -12.29 10.27 -8.81
CA THR A 29 -12.08 11.01 -10.06
C THR A 29 -12.30 12.51 -9.84
N GLU A 30 -13.35 12.89 -9.11
CA GLU A 30 -13.65 14.26 -8.75
C GLU A 30 -12.54 14.87 -7.86
N ARG A 31 -11.99 14.10 -6.94
CA ARG A 31 -10.87 14.48 -6.07
C ARG A 31 -9.56 14.77 -6.80
N ASP A 32 -9.33 14.11 -7.92
CA ASP A 32 -8.13 14.34 -8.73
C ASP A 32 -8.23 15.65 -9.55
N LEU A 33 -9.45 16.12 -9.82
CA LEU A 33 -9.70 17.28 -10.66
C LEU A 33 -10.00 18.57 -9.87
N TRP A 34 -10.51 18.48 -8.65
CA TRP A 34 -10.99 19.66 -7.91
C TRP A 34 -10.56 19.64 -6.43
N ASN A 35 -9.87 20.68 -6.01
CA ASN A 35 -9.55 20.91 -4.61
C ASN A 35 -10.54 21.94 -4.04
N PRO A 36 -11.46 21.56 -3.14
CA PRO A 36 -12.41 22.49 -2.55
C PRO A 36 -11.70 23.56 -1.70
N PRO A 37 -12.29 24.73 -1.51
CA PRO A 37 -11.77 25.69 -0.55
C PRO A 37 -11.75 25.06 0.86
N ILE A 38 -10.67 25.30 1.57
CA ILE A 38 -10.52 24.79 2.93
C ILE A 38 -11.48 25.51 3.88
N SER A 39 -12.21 24.76 4.72
CA SER A 39 -13.03 25.35 5.77
C SER A 39 -12.15 25.95 6.88
N ARG A 40 -12.68 26.96 7.60
CA ARG A 40 -11.98 27.59 8.73
C ARG A 40 -11.50 26.57 9.75
N VAL A 41 -12.35 25.63 10.14
CA VAL A 41 -12.00 24.59 11.13
C VAL A 41 -10.81 23.74 10.66
N ARG A 42 -10.77 23.36 9.39
CA ARG A 42 -9.65 22.57 8.83
C ARG A 42 -8.37 23.41 8.76
N LYS A 43 -8.48 24.69 8.41
CA LYS A 43 -7.37 25.61 8.40
C LYS A 43 -6.77 25.74 9.81
N ASP A 44 -7.59 26.02 10.81
CA ASP A 44 -7.14 26.18 12.20
C ASP A 44 -6.46 24.91 12.75
N LEU A 45 -6.91 23.72 12.31
CA LEU A 45 -6.27 22.46 12.68
C LEU A 45 -4.86 22.33 12.09
N ILE A 46 -4.69 22.60 10.79
CA ILE A 46 -3.36 22.55 10.14
C ILE A 46 -2.43 23.60 10.76
N ASP A 47 -2.92 24.81 10.97
CA ASP A 47 -2.12 25.89 11.58
C ASP A 47 -1.66 25.52 13.00
N ARG A 48 -2.53 24.84 13.78
CA ARG A 48 -2.17 24.33 15.11
C ARG A 48 -1.12 23.24 15.06
N ILE A 49 -1.19 22.33 14.08
CA ILE A 49 -0.19 21.27 13.89
C ILE A 49 1.14 21.91 13.49
N LEU A 50 1.15 22.82 12.52
CA LEU A 50 2.35 23.43 11.99
C LEU A 50 3.03 24.41 12.99
N ARG A 51 2.29 25.01 13.92
CA ARG A 51 2.85 25.87 14.98
C ARG A 51 3.85 25.18 15.91
N ARG A 52 3.94 23.85 15.88
CA ARG A 52 4.96 23.09 16.61
C ARG A 52 6.39 23.29 16.08
N GLY A 53 6.53 23.87 14.88
CA GLY A 53 7.84 24.29 14.36
C GLY A 53 8.67 23.16 13.76
N TYR A 54 8.03 22.28 12.98
CA TYR A 54 8.74 21.19 12.31
C TYR A 54 9.73 21.68 11.28
N SER A 55 10.96 21.18 11.33
CA SER A 55 12.02 21.47 10.33
C SER A 55 11.90 20.57 9.10
N ARG A 56 11.15 19.45 9.20
CA ARG A 56 11.01 18.39 8.20
C ARG A 56 9.56 17.96 8.03
N ILE A 57 9.11 17.86 6.78
CA ILE A 57 7.74 17.39 6.47
C ILE A 57 7.82 16.26 5.46
N VAL A 58 7.09 15.17 5.72
CA VAL A 58 6.94 14.05 4.78
C VAL A 58 5.47 13.83 4.47
N ILE A 59 5.11 13.91 3.20
CA ILE A 59 3.77 13.60 2.70
C ILE A 59 3.80 12.24 2.01
N TYR A 60 2.96 11.32 2.47
CA TYR A 60 2.71 10.05 1.80
C TYR A 60 1.53 10.21 0.83
N GLU A 61 1.81 10.29 -0.46
CA GLU A 61 0.81 10.17 -1.52
C GLU A 61 0.66 8.69 -1.87
N ASN A 62 -0.36 8.04 -1.34
CA ASN A 62 -0.60 6.63 -1.57
C ASN A 62 -2.09 6.35 -1.73
N HIS A 63 -2.45 5.16 -2.20
CA HIS A 63 -3.83 4.75 -2.46
C HIS A 63 -4.39 3.76 -1.42
N PHE A 64 -3.57 3.39 -0.43
CA PHE A 64 -4.00 2.53 0.66
C PHE A 64 -4.66 3.35 1.77
N GLY A 65 -5.74 2.82 2.39
CA GLY A 65 -6.20 3.32 3.66
C GLY A 65 -5.19 3.01 4.77
N TYR A 66 -5.23 3.78 5.84
CA TYR A 66 -4.37 3.50 6.99
C TYR A 66 -4.85 2.23 7.74
N HIS A 67 -6.17 2.14 8.00
CA HIS A 67 -6.81 0.98 8.60
C HIS A 67 -7.15 -0.04 7.50
N ASN A 68 -6.14 -0.75 7.03
CA ASN A 68 -6.32 -1.86 6.09
C ASN A 68 -6.12 -3.18 6.85
N ILE A 69 -6.80 -4.25 6.42
CA ILE A 69 -6.69 -5.60 7.00
C ILE A 69 -5.24 -6.08 6.98
N MET A 70 -4.53 -5.82 5.89
CA MET A 70 -3.10 -6.08 5.76
C MET A 70 -2.33 -4.76 5.77
N MET A 71 -1.58 -4.51 6.83
CA MET A 71 -0.66 -3.37 6.89
C MET A 71 0.45 -3.57 5.86
N GLN A 72 0.71 -2.52 5.11
CA GLN A 72 1.75 -2.48 4.09
C GLN A 72 2.97 -1.69 4.59
N ARG A 73 4.07 -1.73 3.85
CA ARG A 73 5.28 -0.96 4.15
C ARG A 73 5.02 0.51 4.56
N PRO A 74 4.12 1.29 3.89
CA PRO A 74 3.89 2.68 4.30
C PRO A 74 3.40 2.82 5.73
N GLN A 75 2.45 1.98 6.17
CA GLN A 75 1.91 2.07 7.53
C GLN A 75 2.95 1.69 8.60
N HIS A 76 3.82 0.70 8.30
CA HIS A 76 4.92 0.34 9.20
C HIS A 76 5.96 1.47 9.28
N MET A 77 6.38 2.02 8.15
CA MET A 77 7.41 3.06 8.11
C MET A 77 6.98 4.34 8.82
N LEU A 78 5.76 4.83 8.55
CA LEU A 78 5.33 6.11 9.08
C LEU A 78 5.27 6.16 10.62
N ARG A 79 5.01 5.02 11.27
CA ARG A 79 4.98 4.93 12.73
C ARG A 79 6.35 5.15 13.35
N ASN A 80 7.42 4.85 12.61
CA ASN A 80 8.80 4.89 13.08
C ASN A 80 9.58 6.12 12.55
N MET A 81 8.96 6.96 11.71
CA MET A 81 9.64 8.10 11.07
C MET A 81 9.32 9.45 11.72
N GLY A 82 8.22 9.57 12.47
CA GLY A 82 7.83 10.82 13.12
C GLY A 82 8.69 11.09 14.36
N ASP A 83 9.28 12.26 14.43
CA ASP A 83 10.03 12.76 15.57
C ASP A 83 9.71 14.23 15.86
N GLU A 84 10.34 14.83 16.86
CA GLU A 84 10.09 16.24 17.26
C GLU A 84 10.30 17.25 16.12
N GLU A 85 11.16 16.93 15.17
CA GLU A 85 11.48 17.78 14.02
C GLU A 85 10.71 17.38 12.75
N THR A 86 10.12 16.19 12.71
CA THR A 86 9.53 15.59 11.50
C THR A 86 8.04 15.39 11.62
N LEU A 87 7.27 16.10 10.82
CA LEU A 87 5.83 15.85 10.65
C LEU A 87 5.57 14.90 9.51
N ILE A 88 4.80 13.83 9.79
CA ILE A 88 4.34 12.86 8.79
C ILE A 88 2.86 13.09 8.49
N LEU A 89 2.55 13.23 7.22
CA LEU A 89 1.19 13.41 6.71
C LEU A 89 0.86 12.29 5.72
N TYR A 90 0.03 11.36 6.15
CA TYR A 90 -0.38 10.20 5.36
C TYR A 90 -1.71 10.45 4.67
N ASN A 91 -1.74 10.38 3.34
CA ASN A 91 -2.96 10.58 2.58
C ASN A 91 -3.88 9.37 2.67
N SER A 92 -5.13 9.58 3.04
CA SER A 92 -6.21 8.60 2.88
C SER A 92 -7.50 9.29 2.43
N TYR A 93 -8.35 8.55 1.73
CA TYR A 93 -9.70 8.97 1.35
C TYR A 93 -10.78 8.01 1.88
N TYR A 94 -10.39 7.00 2.65
CA TYR A 94 -11.31 6.01 3.20
C TYR A 94 -11.98 6.54 4.47
N ASP A 95 -13.31 6.37 4.57
CA ASP A 95 -14.08 6.89 5.69
C ASP A 95 -13.69 6.25 7.02
N ILE A 96 -13.27 4.98 7.00
CA ILE A 96 -12.81 4.23 8.19
C ILE A 96 -11.59 4.87 8.88
N ASP A 97 -10.80 5.65 8.14
CA ASP A 97 -9.61 6.32 8.67
C ASP A 97 -9.93 7.60 9.45
N PHE A 98 -11.20 8.04 9.46
CA PHE A 98 -11.60 9.32 10.02
C PHE A 98 -12.76 9.18 11.00
N LYS A 99 -12.62 9.82 12.16
CA LYS A 99 -13.67 9.85 13.18
C LYS A 99 -14.80 10.84 12.85
N ASP A 100 -14.50 11.87 12.06
CA ASP A 100 -15.44 12.95 11.78
C ASP A 100 -15.19 13.61 10.40
N ARG A 101 -16.04 14.62 10.08
CA ARG A 101 -15.99 15.34 8.81
C ARG A 101 -14.75 16.22 8.61
N ARG A 102 -13.94 16.43 9.65
CA ARG A 102 -12.65 17.15 9.53
C ARG A 102 -11.67 16.35 8.68
N ARG A 103 -11.78 15.01 8.68
CA ARG A 103 -10.97 14.09 7.85
C ARG A 103 -9.48 14.26 8.11
N ILE A 104 -9.13 14.33 9.38
CA ILE A 104 -7.78 14.26 9.90
C ILE A 104 -7.79 13.50 11.22
N THR A 105 -6.89 12.55 11.38
CA THR A 105 -6.80 11.68 12.55
C THR A 105 -5.33 11.57 12.98
N PRO A 106 -4.97 11.89 14.24
CA PRO A 106 -3.65 11.59 14.77
C PRO A 106 -3.51 10.07 14.96
N ILE A 107 -2.40 9.51 14.51
CA ILE A 107 -2.10 8.08 14.61
C ILE A 107 -1.02 7.81 15.62
N ALA A 108 -0.01 8.66 15.66
CA ALA A 108 1.06 8.67 16.63
C ALA A 108 1.51 10.12 16.86
N ARG A 109 2.46 10.31 17.76
CA ARG A 109 3.07 11.64 17.95
C ARG A 109 3.71 12.09 16.64
N HIS A 110 3.36 13.28 16.17
CA HIS A 110 3.83 13.86 14.90
C HIS A 110 3.40 13.13 13.61
N VAL A 111 2.45 12.19 13.69
CA VAL A 111 1.95 11.41 12.55
C VAL A 111 0.44 11.57 12.42
N TYR A 112 -0.02 12.03 11.26
CA TYR A 112 -1.44 12.27 10.98
C TYR A 112 -1.86 11.59 9.67
N VAL A 113 -3.02 10.93 9.71
CA VAL A 113 -3.75 10.55 8.50
C VAL A 113 -4.70 11.68 8.14
N LEU A 114 -4.66 12.14 6.90
CA LEU A 114 -5.54 13.22 6.43
C LEU A 114 -5.97 12.98 4.99
N ASP A 115 -7.13 13.54 4.63
CA ASP A 115 -7.63 13.52 3.26
C ASP A 115 -7.11 14.74 2.50
N LEU A 116 -6.03 14.56 1.73
CA LEU A 116 -5.39 15.63 0.96
C LEU A 116 -6.33 16.35 -0.01
N TYR A 117 -7.46 15.75 -0.40
CA TYR A 117 -8.47 16.43 -1.20
C TYR A 117 -8.94 17.76 -0.55
N TYR A 118 -9.14 17.75 0.77
CA TYR A 118 -9.61 18.93 1.50
C TYR A 118 -8.49 19.87 1.97
N TYR A 119 -7.26 19.38 2.05
CA TYR A 119 -6.16 20.09 2.71
C TYR A 119 -5.07 20.56 1.75
N ARG A 120 -4.89 19.88 0.60
CA ARG A 120 -3.71 20.02 -0.27
C ARG A 120 -3.37 21.46 -0.62
N LYS A 121 -4.32 22.20 -1.17
CA LYS A 121 -4.06 23.57 -1.63
C LYS A 121 -3.54 24.47 -0.52
N TYR A 122 -4.16 24.40 0.65
CA TYR A 122 -3.75 25.18 1.81
C TYR A 122 -2.43 24.70 2.37
N LEU A 123 -2.30 23.39 2.57
CA LEU A 123 -1.11 22.76 3.11
C LEU A 123 0.13 23.08 2.26
N LEU A 124 0.07 22.90 0.94
CA LEU A 124 1.20 23.19 0.06
C LEU A 124 1.60 24.66 0.10
N ASN A 125 0.64 25.58 0.29
CA ASN A 125 0.95 26.99 0.48
C ASN A 125 1.60 27.25 1.84
N ALA A 126 1.09 26.67 2.92
CA ALA A 126 1.64 26.82 4.27
C ALA A 126 3.08 26.24 4.40
N LEU A 127 3.39 25.21 3.61
CA LEU A 127 4.69 24.54 3.62
C LEU A 127 5.75 25.19 2.71
N LYS A 128 5.45 26.31 2.05
CA LYS A 128 6.43 26.97 1.15
C LYS A 128 7.75 27.32 1.83
N GLN A 129 7.70 27.76 3.08
CA GLN A 129 8.87 28.19 3.85
C GLN A 129 9.67 27.03 4.45
N ILE A 130 9.12 25.82 4.43
CA ILE A 130 9.82 24.64 4.94
C ILE A 130 10.83 24.17 3.89
N GLU A 131 12.08 24.12 4.28
CA GLU A 131 13.18 23.73 3.37
C GLU A 131 13.22 22.21 3.15
N LYS A 132 13.12 21.40 4.24
CA LYS A 132 13.22 19.96 4.20
C LYS A 132 11.83 19.32 4.04
N LYS A 133 11.31 19.30 2.83
CA LYS A 133 9.98 18.73 2.52
C LYS A 133 10.08 17.64 1.48
N TYR A 134 9.40 16.54 1.76
CA TYR A 134 9.45 15.31 0.99
C TYR A 134 8.06 14.83 0.63
N VAL A 135 7.94 14.19 -0.53
CA VAL A 135 6.75 13.41 -0.88
C VAL A 135 7.17 12.00 -1.24
N MET A 136 6.52 11.03 -0.62
CA MET A 136 6.72 9.60 -0.88
C MET A 136 5.63 9.09 -1.82
N VAL A 137 6.05 8.38 -2.88
CA VAL A 137 5.18 7.82 -3.92
C VAL A 137 5.52 6.34 -4.07
N TYR A 138 4.51 5.50 -4.02
CA TYR A 138 4.67 4.04 -4.16
C TYR A 138 4.61 3.59 -5.63
N SER A 139 5.28 2.47 -5.95
CA SER A 139 5.31 1.91 -7.31
C SER A 139 3.92 1.58 -7.84
N THR A 140 3.04 1.10 -6.99
CA THR A 140 1.67 0.70 -7.34
C THR A 140 0.65 1.84 -7.25
N ASP A 141 1.04 3.04 -6.82
CA ASP A 141 0.18 4.21 -6.74
C ASP A 141 -0.31 4.70 -8.11
N THR A 142 -1.41 5.43 -8.08
CA THR A 142 -1.99 6.07 -9.26
C THR A 142 -1.84 7.59 -9.27
N VAL A 143 -0.91 8.13 -8.49
CA VAL A 143 -0.60 9.57 -8.47
C VAL A 143 -0.13 10.00 -9.87
N PRO A 144 -0.76 10.99 -10.51
CA PRO A 144 -0.39 11.39 -11.87
C PRO A 144 0.95 12.12 -11.90
N VAL A 145 1.68 11.99 -13.01
CA VAL A 145 2.98 12.66 -13.23
C VAL A 145 2.87 14.18 -13.05
N SER A 146 1.77 14.79 -13.46
CA SER A 146 1.52 16.23 -13.27
C SER A 146 1.54 16.64 -11.80
N ARG A 147 1.00 15.79 -10.91
CA ARG A 147 1.02 16.02 -9.48
C ARG A 147 2.44 15.92 -8.90
N ILE A 148 3.21 14.95 -9.37
CA ILE A 148 4.61 14.77 -8.97
C ILE A 148 5.45 15.99 -9.41
N LYS A 149 5.22 16.48 -10.63
CA LYS A 149 5.86 17.71 -11.13
C LYS A 149 5.49 18.93 -10.26
N GLN A 150 4.22 19.07 -9.90
CA GLN A 150 3.76 20.15 -9.01
C GLN A 150 4.49 20.12 -7.65
N TYR A 151 4.69 18.95 -7.05
CA TYR A 151 5.48 18.84 -5.83
C TYR A 151 6.94 19.28 -6.05
N SER A 152 7.55 18.84 -7.14
CA SER A 152 8.92 19.26 -7.48
C SER A 152 9.05 20.76 -7.68
N GLU A 153 8.11 21.40 -8.37
CA GLU A 153 8.05 22.85 -8.59
C GLU A 153 7.90 23.64 -7.27
N LEU A 154 7.24 23.05 -6.29
CA LEU A 154 7.09 23.59 -4.95
C LEU A 154 8.29 23.28 -4.02
N GLY A 155 9.36 22.70 -4.56
CA GLY A 155 10.60 22.40 -3.84
C GLY A 155 10.56 21.13 -2.98
N PHE A 156 9.57 20.24 -3.17
CA PHE A 156 9.58 18.93 -2.53
C PHE A 156 10.62 18.00 -3.19
N ARG A 157 11.35 17.27 -2.36
CA ARG A 157 12.16 16.12 -2.80
C ARG A 157 11.27 14.90 -2.94
N ILE A 158 11.39 14.19 -4.05
CA ILE A 158 10.55 13.01 -4.34
C ILE A 158 11.28 11.76 -3.87
N ILE A 159 10.61 10.94 -3.07
CA ILE A 159 11.06 9.60 -2.69
C ILE A 159 10.14 8.60 -3.38
N TYR A 160 10.69 7.82 -4.28
CA TYR A 160 9.97 6.79 -5.02
C TYR A 160 10.25 5.42 -4.41
N GLU A 161 9.26 4.86 -3.73
CA GLU A 161 9.27 3.53 -3.14
C GLU A 161 8.94 2.49 -4.23
N TYR A 162 9.97 1.85 -4.77
CA TYR A 162 9.84 0.78 -5.76
C TYR A 162 9.80 -0.56 -5.02
N VAL A 163 8.59 -0.97 -4.63
CA VAL A 163 8.35 -2.09 -3.71
C VAL A 163 7.91 -3.38 -4.41
N ASP A 164 7.21 -3.26 -5.55
CA ASP A 164 6.67 -4.39 -6.30
C ASP A 164 7.01 -4.28 -7.77
N ASP A 165 7.15 -5.45 -8.41
CA ASP A 165 7.28 -5.56 -9.86
C ASP A 165 6.02 -5.04 -10.57
N ILE A 166 6.21 -4.28 -11.65
CA ILE A 166 5.11 -3.67 -12.40
C ILE A 166 4.72 -4.61 -13.56
N ASN A 167 3.96 -5.64 -13.21
CA ASN A 167 3.47 -6.63 -14.17
C ASN A 167 1.94 -6.70 -14.21
N GLU A 168 1.39 -7.42 -15.21
CA GLU A 168 -0.06 -7.53 -15.43
C GLU A 168 -0.76 -8.50 -14.50
N GLU A 169 -0.02 -9.36 -13.80
CA GLU A 169 -0.55 -10.29 -12.81
C GLU A 169 -0.94 -9.57 -11.52
N LEU A 170 -0.12 -8.60 -11.11
CA LEU A 170 -0.31 -7.81 -9.89
C LEU A 170 -1.18 -6.57 -10.11
N ILE A 171 -1.16 -6.00 -11.34
CA ILE A 171 -1.79 -4.72 -11.64
C ILE A 171 -2.82 -4.88 -12.75
N SER A 172 -4.04 -4.38 -12.52
CA SER A 172 -5.09 -4.44 -13.55
C SER A 172 -4.64 -3.76 -14.85
N ARG A 173 -4.94 -4.38 -16.01
CA ARG A 173 -4.61 -3.88 -17.36
C ARG A 173 -5.01 -2.42 -17.61
N LYS A 174 -6.10 -1.94 -16.97
CA LYS A 174 -6.57 -0.55 -17.09
C LYS A 174 -5.64 0.47 -16.45
N LYS A 175 -4.85 0.06 -15.44
CA LYS A 175 -3.97 0.96 -14.68
C LYS A 175 -2.50 0.81 -15.07
N ILE A 176 -2.11 -0.34 -15.60
CA ILE A 176 -0.69 -0.67 -15.81
C ILE A 176 0.03 0.31 -16.72
N ALA A 177 -0.62 0.78 -17.80
CA ALA A 177 -0.02 1.76 -18.71
C ALA A 177 0.30 3.09 -18.00
N GLN A 178 -0.62 3.57 -17.16
CA GLN A 178 -0.42 4.79 -16.36
C GLN A 178 0.70 4.60 -15.33
N ILE A 179 0.71 3.45 -14.66
CA ILE A 179 1.72 3.12 -13.65
C ILE A 179 3.10 2.97 -14.30
N ARG A 180 3.22 2.28 -15.45
CA ARG A 180 4.47 2.16 -16.21
C ARG A 180 5.00 3.52 -16.69
N SER A 181 4.13 4.39 -17.23
CA SER A 181 4.53 5.74 -17.66
C SER A 181 5.06 6.57 -16.48
N ARG A 182 4.38 6.53 -15.33
CA ARG A 182 4.84 7.21 -14.13
C ARG A 182 6.15 6.62 -13.59
N HIS A 183 6.28 5.29 -13.55
CA HIS A 183 7.49 4.59 -13.15
C HIS A 183 8.69 5.03 -13.98
N GLN A 184 8.56 5.02 -15.31
CA GLN A 184 9.62 5.49 -16.21
C GLN A 184 10.00 6.96 -15.97
N TYR A 185 9.00 7.81 -15.72
CA TYR A 185 9.25 9.21 -15.38
C TYR A 185 10.06 9.32 -14.07
N LEU A 186 9.65 8.62 -13.02
CA LEU A 186 10.29 8.67 -11.70
C LEU A 186 11.71 8.13 -11.73
N LEU A 187 11.97 7.05 -12.47
CA LEU A 187 13.31 6.50 -12.64
C LEU A 187 14.27 7.46 -13.38
N ARG A 188 13.76 8.36 -14.22
CA ARG A 188 14.59 9.28 -15.04
C ARG A 188 14.73 10.67 -14.45
N ALA A 189 13.88 11.05 -13.52
CA ALA A 189 13.86 12.40 -12.96
C ALA A 189 15.03 12.63 -12.00
N LYS A 190 15.79 13.72 -12.19
CA LYS A 190 17.02 14.02 -11.44
C LYS A 190 16.83 14.27 -9.93
N ASN A 191 15.65 14.75 -9.53
CA ASN A 191 15.31 15.13 -8.16
C ASN A 191 14.58 14.01 -7.40
N VAL A 192 14.62 12.78 -7.91
CA VAL A 192 13.99 11.60 -7.30
C VAL A 192 15.04 10.73 -6.63
N LEU A 193 14.80 10.37 -5.39
CA LEU A 193 15.46 9.25 -4.71
C LEU A 193 14.60 8.01 -4.93
N THR A 194 15.14 6.99 -5.59
CA THR A 194 14.47 5.70 -5.73
C THR A 194 14.93 4.76 -4.62
N VAL A 195 13.98 4.21 -3.89
CA VAL A 195 14.20 3.19 -2.86
C VAL A 195 13.66 1.86 -3.40
N ALA A 196 14.54 0.92 -3.71
CA ALA A 196 14.16 -0.42 -4.17
C ALA A 196 14.21 -1.41 -3.01
N THR A 197 13.20 -2.27 -2.90
CA THR A 197 13.08 -3.20 -1.76
C THR A 197 13.75 -4.56 -1.99
N ALA A 198 14.12 -4.89 -3.23
CA ALA A 198 14.72 -6.16 -3.61
C ALA A 198 15.82 -5.97 -4.66
N ASP A 199 16.74 -6.93 -4.74
CA ASP A 199 17.87 -6.93 -5.68
C ASP A 199 17.43 -6.79 -7.15
N LYS A 200 16.38 -7.50 -7.55
CA LYS A 200 15.82 -7.41 -8.90
C LYS A 200 15.41 -5.98 -9.23
N LEU A 201 14.64 -5.35 -8.34
CA LEU A 201 14.12 -4.00 -8.53
C LEU A 201 15.25 -2.96 -8.51
N TYR A 202 16.26 -3.14 -7.66
CA TYR A 202 17.44 -2.29 -7.61
C TYR A 202 18.25 -2.35 -8.92
N LYS A 203 18.52 -3.57 -9.41
CA LYS A 203 19.24 -3.78 -10.67
C LYS A 203 18.49 -3.19 -11.85
N GLU A 204 17.18 -3.38 -11.93
CA GLU A 204 16.33 -2.80 -12.96
C GLU A 204 16.34 -1.26 -12.89
N ALA A 205 16.11 -0.67 -11.72
CA ALA A 205 16.16 0.78 -11.57
C ALA A 205 17.52 1.35 -12.00
N LYS A 206 18.62 0.69 -11.65
CA LYS A 206 19.99 1.11 -11.98
C LYS A 206 20.31 0.98 -13.46
N SER A 207 19.78 -0.03 -14.14
CA SER A 207 19.95 -0.18 -15.60
C SER A 207 19.21 0.89 -16.39
N ASN A 208 18.06 1.32 -15.89
CA ASN A 208 17.22 2.33 -16.54
C ASN A 208 17.75 3.76 -16.39
N ASN A 209 18.55 4.05 -15.34
CA ASN A 209 19.12 5.39 -15.19
C ASN A 209 20.39 5.45 -14.32
N LYS A 210 21.50 5.77 -14.97
CA LYS A 210 22.80 5.96 -14.30
C LYS A 210 22.92 7.28 -13.51
N LYS A 211 21.95 8.20 -13.61
CA LYS A 211 22.05 9.59 -13.09
C LYS A 211 21.19 9.85 -11.85
N THR A 212 20.28 8.95 -11.46
CA THR A 212 19.43 9.12 -10.27
C THR A 212 20.06 8.46 -9.04
N ARG A 213 19.74 9.01 -7.89
CA ARG A 213 20.06 8.36 -6.62
C ARG A 213 19.14 7.16 -6.42
N ILE A 214 19.73 5.98 -6.35
CA ILE A 214 19.04 4.73 -6.12
C ILE A 214 19.69 4.07 -4.91
N VAL A 215 18.87 3.67 -3.94
CA VAL A 215 19.29 2.92 -2.76
C VAL A 215 18.46 1.66 -2.62
N GLN A 216 19.03 0.63 -2.05
CA GLN A 216 18.30 -0.57 -1.70
C GLN A 216 18.01 -0.56 -0.20
N ILE A 217 16.72 -0.63 0.15
CA ILE A 217 16.26 -0.74 1.53
C ILE A 217 15.14 -1.78 1.57
N SER A 218 15.48 -2.98 2.00
CA SER A 218 14.54 -4.11 2.08
C SER A 218 13.40 -3.86 3.06
N ASN A 219 12.37 -4.69 3.00
CA ASN A 219 11.33 -4.70 4.04
C ASN A 219 11.96 -5.16 5.37
N GLY A 220 11.47 -4.60 6.45
CA GLY A 220 11.85 -4.97 7.81
C GLY A 220 10.73 -5.72 8.52
N ALA A 221 11.05 -6.32 9.65
CA ALA A 221 10.10 -6.94 10.57
C ALA A 221 10.36 -6.43 11.99
N GLU A 222 9.30 -6.41 12.80
CA GLU A 222 9.39 -6.13 14.24
C GLU A 222 9.80 -7.42 14.95
N CYS A 223 11.10 -7.73 14.97
CA CYS A 223 11.63 -9.01 15.43
C CYS A 223 11.23 -9.36 16.87
N ASP A 224 11.05 -8.36 17.72
CA ASP A 224 10.62 -8.53 19.12
C ASP A 224 9.23 -9.18 19.27
N LYS A 225 8.44 -9.20 18.21
CA LYS A 225 7.13 -9.88 18.16
C LYS A 225 7.21 -11.35 17.76
N PHE A 226 8.38 -11.82 17.33
CA PHE A 226 8.60 -13.18 16.83
C PHE A 226 9.56 -13.96 17.75
N VAL A 227 9.34 -13.85 19.06
CA VAL A 227 10.09 -14.60 20.07
C VAL A 227 9.30 -15.84 20.51
N PRO A 228 9.95 -16.95 20.91
CA PRO A 228 9.26 -18.19 21.28
C PRO A 228 8.19 -17.99 22.35
N GLU A 229 8.42 -17.08 23.30
CA GLU A 229 7.48 -16.77 24.40
C GLU A 229 6.19 -16.10 23.95
N SER A 230 6.17 -15.52 22.72
CA SER A 230 4.98 -14.91 22.12
C SER A 230 4.11 -15.90 21.35
N VAL A 231 4.57 -17.15 21.20
CA VAL A 231 3.83 -18.18 20.45
C VAL A 231 2.68 -18.71 21.32
N THR A 232 1.47 -18.31 20.99
CA THR A 232 0.27 -18.94 21.56
C THR A 232 -0.01 -20.23 20.80
N GLU A 233 -0.06 -21.36 21.48
CA GLU A 233 -0.42 -22.63 20.86
C GLU A 233 -1.91 -22.62 20.47
N ASP A 234 -2.17 -22.57 19.17
CA ASP A 234 -3.51 -22.68 18.64
C ASP A 234 -3.94 -24.16 18.64
N GLN A 235 -4.99 -24.48 19.41
CA GLN A 235 -5.51 -25.83 19.53
C GLN A 235 -6.04 -26.38 18.19
N VAL A 236 -6.59 -25.51 17.33
CA VAL A 236 -7.06 -25.89 16.01
C VAL A 236 -5.88 -26.29 15.12
N TYR A 237 -4.81 -25.54 15.16
CA TYR A 237 -3.58 -25.86 14.43
C TYR A 237 -2.97 -27.19 14.90
N ARG A 238 -2.89 -27.44 16.23
CA ARG A 238 -2.41 -28.72 16.76
C ARG A 238 -3.21 -29.93 16.29
N GLN A 239 -4.53 -29.79 16.17
CA GLN A 239 -5.40 -30.89 15.67
C GLN A 239 -5.16 -31.24 14.20
N TRP A 240 -4.56 -30.32 13.44
CA TRP A 240 -4.22 -30.57 12.04
C TRP A 240 -2.95 -31.39 11.89
N LEU A 241 -1.99 -31.25 12.82
CA LEU A 241 -0.68 -31.85 12.71
C LEU A 241 -0.76 -33.38 12.88
N LYS A 242 -0.14 -34.10 11.95
CA LYS A 242 0.04 -35.54 12.00
C LYS A 242 1.49 -35.84 12.35
N GLU A 243 1.73 -36.54 13.46
CA GLU A 243 3.07 -36.74 14.04
C GLU A 243 4.03 -37.50 13.12
N ASP A 244 3.54 -38.34 12.22
CA ASP A 244 4.29 -39.18 11.31
C ASP A 244 4.55 -38.53 9.93
N MET A 245 4.17 -37.28 9.74
CA MET A 245 4.31 -36.56 8.46
C MET A 245 5.28 -35.36 8.57
N LEU A 246 5.94 -35.07 7.45
CA LEU A 246 6.70 -33.82 7.30
C LEU A 246 5.72 -32.68 7.08
N HIS A 247 5.74 -31.66 7.95
CA HIS A 247 4.89 -30.49 7.83
C HIS A 247 5.54 -29.44 6.94
N VAL A 248 4.88 -29.07 5.86
CA VAL A 248 5.28 -27.99 4.96
C VAL A 248 4.22 -26.89 5.03
N GLY A 249 4.61 -25.70 5.49
CA GLY A 249 3.73 -24.56 5.64
C GLY A 249 3.89 -23.54 4.50
N TYR A 250 2.79 -23.05 3.97
CA TYR A 250 2.72 -21.82 3.18
C TYR A 250 1.99 -20.76 3.99
N TYR A 251 2.63 -19.60 4.17
CA TYR A 251 2.06 -18.45 4.84
C TYR A 251 2.01 -17.25 3.90
N GLY A 252 0.80 -16.75 3.59
CA GLY A 252 0.62 -15.59 2.70
C GLY A 252 -0.75 -15.57 2.00
N ALA A 253 -0.96 -14.56 1.14
CA ALA A 253 -2.18 -14.49 0.34
C ALA A 253 -2.19 -15.60 -0.73
N LEU A 254 -3.31 -16.32 -0.82
CA LEU A 254 -3.56 -17.39 -1.79
C LEU A 254 -4.21 -16.77 -3.02
N ALA A 255 -3.45 -16.64 -4.10
CA ALA A 255 -3.84 -15.95 -5.32
C ALA A 255 -3.14 -16.52 -6.57
N ALA A 256 -3.43 -15.96 -7.73
CA ALA A 256 -2.93 -16.43 -9.02
C ALA A 256 -1.40 -16.46 -9.16
N TRP A 257 -0.66 -15.74 -8.33
CA TRP A 257 0.82 -15.76 -8.32
C TRP A 257 1.44 -16.91 -7.52
N VAL A 258 0.62 -17.72 -6.84
CA VAL A 258 1.09 -18.93 -6.12
C VAL A 258 1.26 -20.06 -7.11
N ASP A 259 2.40 -20.74 -7.07
CA ASP A 259 2.65 -21.94 -7.86
C ASP A 259 1.87 -23.15 -7.28
N TYR A 260 0.61 -23.26 -7.66
CA TYR A 260 -0.25 -24.35 -7.21
C TYR A 260 0.19 -25.72 -7.75
N ASP A 261 0.90 -25.77 -8.88
CA ASP A 261 1.38 -27.05 -9.42
C ASP A 261 2.56 -27.56 -8.59
N LEU A 262 3.40 -26.67 -8.07
CA LEU A 262 4.41 -27.04 -7.08
C LEU A 262 3.78 -27.56 -5.78
N LEU A 263 2.74 -26.86 -5.29
CA LEU A 263 2.04 -27.27 -4.06
C LEU A 263 1.33 -28.63 -4.22
N LYS A 264 0.76 -28.92 -5.39
CA LYS A 264 0.20 -30.25 -5.67
C LYS A 264 1.26 -31.34 -5.69
N ARG A 265 2.41 -31.08 -6.34
CA ARG A 265 3.54 -32.04 -6.32
C ARG A 265 4.02 -32.35 -4.91
N LEU A 266 3.99 -31.38 -4.00
CA LEU A 266 4.25 -31.63 -2.58
C LEU A 266 3.13 -32.48 -1.94
N ALA A 267 1.87 -32.18 -2.26
CA ALA A 267 0.71 -32.91 -1.73
C ALA A 267 0.58 -34.33 -2.28
N ASP A 268 1.14 -34.64 -3.48
CA ASP A 268 1.21 -35.99 -4.03
C ASP A 268 2.06 -36.96 -3.16
N ASN A 269 2.94 -36.40 -2.32
CA ASN A 269 3.72 -37.20 -1.37
C ASN A 269 2.94 -37.38 -0.07
N GLU A 270 2.46 -38.59 0.17
CA GLU A 270 1.68 -38.94 1.36
C GLU A 270 2.40 -38.77 2.69
N LYS A 271 3.75 -38.62 2.67
CA LYS A 271 4.57 -38.31 3.86
C LYS A 271 4.64 -36.81 4.16
N ILE A 272 4.08 -35.96 3.31
CA ILE A 272 4.04 -34.51 3.51
C ILE A 272 2.61 -34.10 3.87
N GLN A 273 2.50 -33.32 4.94
CA GLN A 273 1.30 -32.57 5.25
C GLN A 273 1.53 -31.11 4.86
N LEU A 274 0.70 -30.61 3.93
CA LEU A 274 0.75 -29.22 3.49
C LEU A 274 -0.25 -28.36 4.28
N ILE A 275 0.22 -27.28 4.89
CA ILE A 275 -0.57 -26.38 5.72
C ILE A 275 -0.54 -24.99 5.09
N LEU A 276 -1.73 -24.51 4.71
CA LEU A 276 -1.90 -23.20 4.08
C LEU A 276 -2.49 -22.23 5.11
N ILE A 277 -1.83 -21.10 5.31
CA ILE A 277 -2.27 -20.05 6.24
C ILE A 277 -2.30 -18.72 5.50
N GLY A 278 -3.48 -18.11 5.39
CA GLY A 278 -3.62 -16.80 4.75
C GLY A 278 -5.01 -16.56 4.21
N ILE A 279 -5.17 -15.45 3.50
CA ILE A 279 -6.46 -15.08 2.89
C ILE A 279 -6.54 -15.52 1.44
N GLU A 280 -7.69 -16.03 1.02
CA GLU A 280 -7.99 -16.24 -0.39
C GLU A 280 -8.22 -14.87 -1.07
N HIS A 281 -7.29 -14.46 -1.93
CA HIS A 281 -7.33 -13.17 -2.60
C HIS A 281 -8.21 -13.18 -3.85
N ASP A 282 -8.23 -14.30 -4.54
CA ASP A 282 -9.04 -14.56 -5.72
C ASP A 282 -9.51 -16.03 -5.75
N ASP A 283 -10.15 -16.49 -6.83
CA ASP A 283 -10.66 -17.86 -6.94
C ASP A 283 -9.56 -18.90 -7.31
N SER A 284 -8.25 -18.57 -7.25
CA SER A 284 -7.18 -19.45 -7.76
C SER A 284 -6.99 -20.69 -6.90
N LEU A 285 -7.06 -20.57 -5.58
CA LEU A 285 -6.98 -21.73 -4.69
C LEU A 285 -8.08 -22.75 -4.99
N LYS A 286 -9.34 -22.31 -5.12
CA LYS A 286 -10.48 -23.19 -5.45
C LYS A 286 -10.32 -23.85 -6.81
N LYS A 287 -9.86 -23.10 -7.81
CA LYS A 287 -9.67 -23.59 -9.17
C LYS A 287 -8.49 -24.57 -9.28
N SER A 288 -7.56 -24.50 -8.36
CA SER A 288 -6.37 -25.36 -8.39
C SER A 288 -6.68 -26.82 -8.09
N GLY A 289 -7.76 -27.13 -7.37
CA GLY A 289 -8.03 -28.48 -6.87
C GLY A 289 -7.11 -28.92 -5.72
N LEU A 290 -6.29 -28.00 -5.16
CA LEU A 290 -5.34 -28.32 -4.11
C LEU A 290 -6.04 -28.77 -2.80
N LEU A 291 -7.23 -28.22 -2.53
CA LEU A 291 -8.00 -28.58 -1.33
C LEU A 291 -8.66 -29.96 -1.39
N ASP A 292 -8.60 -30.65 -2.53
CA ASP A 292 -9.12 -32.02 -2.68
C ASP A 292 -8.17 -33.07 -2.07
N TYR A 293 -6.91 -32.68 -1.81
CA TYR A 293 -5.91 -33.56 -1.19
C TYR A 293 -6.15 -33.71 0.33
N LYS A 294 -6.16 -34.95 0.82
CA LYS A 294 -6.42 -35.28 2.23
C LYS A 294 -5.37 -34.77 3.20
N ASN A 295 -4.13 -34.60 2.72
CA ASN A 295 -2.97 -34.12 3.46
C ASN A 295 -2.76 -32.60 3.34
N VAL A 296 -3.71 -31.89 2.75
CA VAL A 296 -3.72 -30.41 2.70
C VAL A 296 -4.71 -29.87 3.73
N LYS A 297 -4.29 -28.85 4.49
CA LYS A 297 -5.10 -28.09 5.45
C LYS A 297 -5.05 -26.61 5.12
N TYR A 298 -6.22 -25.94 5.22
CA TYR A 298 -6.40 -24.52 4.97
C TYR A 298 -7.35 -23.90 5.98
#